data_09277b2917edf3a294e2118cb9960420
#
_entry.id   09277b2917edf3a294e2118cb9960420
#
_cell.length_a   1.000
_cell.length_b   1.000
_cell.length_c   1.000
_cell.angle_alpha   90.00
_cell.angle_beta   90.00
_cell.angle_gamma   90.00
#
_symmetry.space_group_name_H-M   'P 1'
#
loop_
_entity.id
_entity.type
_entity.pdbx_description
1 polymer ?
#
loop_
_entity_poly.entity_id
_entity_poly.type
_entity_poly.pdbx_seq_one_letter_code
_entity_poly.pdbx_strand_id
1 'polypeptide(L)'
;MENIKNIFNYSLKYEEFDENINEQYKQLQNYFCENQNENLIQEYESRIIKGNVNFLGKKFDFFVYHKAKDAVSILIKRMHSWERAHTKKVLKALEYYSKKKNIENKDIYLLDIGSNIGWYTYYLGKYGYKILSFEPNRLNNYILYKNYCLNKDVSVTLINKGLDIEDNICSVKTVFSNQGDGMIYCENREKNLSDFNGEIFNGIELTKLSRYYKYLSDKNLAFIKMDVEGSEGKVIEGGKELITKYHVPFIMTEFEEKLLNVHRTEALKFLQFFIDNGYKISVIDFFSKKYKSPLEIVSNKRYNDLFIVYEQFLE
;
A
#
# COMPACT_ATOMS: atom_id res chain seq x y z
N MET A 1 -5.25 -8.95 28.35
CA MET A 1 -6.41 -8.86 27.44
C MET A 1 -6.56 -7.50 26.75
N GLU A 2 -6.11 -6.39 27.32
CA GLU A 2 -6.17 -5.06 26.68
C GLU A 2 -5.18 -4.86 25.51
N ASN A 3 -4.04 -5.56 25.50
CA ASN A 3 -2.92 -5.23 24.61
C ASN A 3 -3.10 -5.67 23.15
N ILE A 4 -3.78 -6.78 22.83
CA ILE A 4 -3.96 -7.21 21.43
C ILE A 4 -5.16 -6.53 20.77
N LYS A 5 -6.24 -6.23 21.53
CA LYS A 5 -7.27 -5.30 21.04
C LYS A 5 -6.66 -3.97 20.60
N ASN A 6 -5.56 -3.58 21.25
CA ASN A 6 -4.84 -2.34 20.98
C ASN A 6 -3.89 -2.42 19.78
N ILE A 7 -3.42 -3.60 19.32
CA ILE A 7 -2.53 -3.67 18.15
C ILE A 7 -3.19 -3.08 16.90
N PHE A 8 -4.48 -3.40 16.67
CA PHE A 8 -5.25 -2.85 15.54
C PHE A 8 -5.94 -1.52 15.85
N ASN A 9 -5.92 -1.09 17.12
CA ASN A 9 -6.38 0.21 17.60
C ASN A 9 -5.23 1.04 18.18
N TYR A 10 -3.96 0.60 18.00
CA TYR A 10 -2.82 1.31 18.55
C TYR A 10 -2.61 2.60 17.77
N SER A 11 -3.07 3.66 18.37
CA SER A 11 -2.82 5.02 17.94
C SER A 11 -1.52 5.51 18.56
N LEU A 12 -0.43 5.41 17.82
CA LEU A 12 0.65 6.37 18.02
C LEU A 12 0.04 7.72 17.67
N LYS A 13 -0.14 8.59 18.68
CA LYS A 13 -0.68 9.94 18.50
C LYS A 13 -0.03 10.59 17.28
N TYR A 14 -0.73 11.49 16.65
CA TYR A 14 -0.39 12.20 15.40
C TYR A 14 0.95 12.95 15.47
N GLU A 15 2.03 12.22 15.75
CA GLU A 15 3.40 12.72 15.83
C GLU A 15 4.11 12.57 14.49
N GLU A 16 5.16 13.35 14.27
CA GLU A 16 6.06 13.16 13.15
C GLU A 16 6.70 11.77 13.25
N PHE A 17 6.70 11.02 12.15
CA PHE A 17 7.29 9.69 12.12
C PHE A 17 8.83 9.78 12.19
N ASP A 18 9.42 9.05 13.11
CA ASP A 18 10.86 8.99 13.35
C ASP A 18 11.35 7.55 13.60
N GLU A 19 12.63 7.39 13.90
CA GLU A 19 13.21 6.06 14.19
C GLU A 19 12.61 5.42 15.45
N ASN A 20 12.24 6.20 16.46
CA ASN A 20 11.62 5.66 17.68
C ASN A 20 10.23 5.13 17.41
N ILE A 21 9.41 5.85 16.64
CA ILE A 21 8.08 5.40 16.21
C ILE A 21 8.19 4.17 15.30
N ASN A 22 9.15 4.17 14.38
CA ASN A 22 9.44 3.01 13.54
C ASN A 22 9.77 1.76 14.37
N GLU A 23 10.57 1.90 15.42
CA GLU A 23 10.91 0.82 16.32
C GLU A 23 9.70 0.34 17.15
N GLN A 24 8.82 1.24 17.59
CA GLN A 24 7.58 0.88 18.28
C GLN A 24 6.66 0.03 17.38
N TYR A 25 6.51 0.35 16.10
CA TYR A 25 5.76 -0.50 15.17
C TYR A 25 6.38 -1.89 15.03
N LYS A 26 7.71 -2.00 14.96
CA LYS A 26 8.40 -3.30 14.92
C LYS A 26 8.21 -4.10 16.21
N GLN A 27 8.22 -3.44 17.36
CA GLN A 27 7.93 -4.09 18.65
C GLN A 27 6.49 -4.63 18.68
N LEU A 28 5.51 -3.89 18.17
CA LEU A 28 4.13 -4.36 18.04
C LEU A 28 4.02 -5.58 17.11
N GLN A 29 4.74 -5.57 15.98
CA GLN A 29 4.78 -6.71 15.07
C GLN A 29 5.34 -7.96 15.74
N ASN A 30 6.41 -7.82 16.51
CA ASN A 30 7.01 -8.93 17.27
C ASN A 30 6.08 -9.43 18.38
N TYR A 31 5.49 -8.51 19.15
CA TYR A 31 4.53 -8.84 20.20
C TYR A 31 3.34 -9.63 19.63
N PHE A 32 2.79 -9.23 18.47
CA PHE A 32 1.74 -9.99 17.80
C PHE A 32 2.17 -11.44 17.51
N CYS A 33 3.39 -11.64 17.01
CA CYS A 33 3.88 -12.98 16.66
C CYS A 33 4.05 -13.88 17.90
N GLU A 34 4.39 -13.31 19.05
CA GLU A 34 4.59 -14.04 20.31
C GLU A 34 3.27 -14.40 21.01
N ASN A 35 2.20 -13.66 20.74
CA ASN A 35 0.93 -13.74 21.46
C ASN A 35 -0.26 -14.15 20.58
N GLN A 36 -0.08 -15.03 19.60
CA GLN A 36 -1.11 -15.44 18.63
C GLN A 36 -2.28 -16.25 19.21
N ASN A 37 -2.20 -16.71 20.46
CA ASN A 37 -3.19 -17.63 21.05
C ASN A 37 -4.36 -16.95 21.76
N GLU A 38 -4.53 -15.64 21.65
CA GLU A 38 -5.63 -14.94 22.31
C GLU A 38 -6.97 -15.02 21.53
N ASN A 39 -8.07 -15.12 22.28
CA ASN A 39 -9.43 -15.38 21.74
C ASN A 39 -9.91 -14.39 20.66
N LEU A 40 -9.39 -13.18 20.62
CA LEU A 40 -9.76 -12.16 19.63
C LEU A 40 -9.25 -12.50 18.22
N ILE A 41 -8.20 -13.29 18.14
CA ILE A 41 -7.55 -13.71 16.91
C ILE A 41 -8.28 -14.89 16.27
N GLN A 42 -9.00 -15.71 17.05
CA GLN A 42 -9.70 -16.90 16.55
C GLN A 42 -10.77 -16.58 15.51
N GLU A 43 -11.46 -15.45 15.62
CA GLU A 43 -12.45 -15.02 14.63
C GLU A 43 -11.80 -14.81 13.24
N TYR A 44 -10.62 -14.18 13.21
CA TYR A 44 -9.89 -13.92 11.95
C TYR A 44 -9.17 -15.17 11.43
N GLU A 45 -8.70 -16.07 12.34
CA GLU A 45 -8.03 -17.33 11.93
C GLU A 45 -8.89 -18.20 11.03
N SER A 46 -10.19 -18.29 11.29
CA SER A 46 -11.11 -19.06 10.46
C SER A 46 -11.27 -18.49 9.03
N ARG A 47 -10.87 -17.26 8.81
CA ARG A 47 -11.02 -16.51 7.56
C ARG A 47 -9.79 -16.56 6.68
N ILE A 48 -8.68 -17.13 7.16
CA ILE A 48 -7.40 -17.17 6.45
C ILE A 48 -6.91 -18.60 6.26
N ILE A 49 -6.05 -18.79 5.28
CA ILE A 49 -5.35 -20.05 5.05
C ILE A 49 -3.93 -19.78 4.60
N LYS A 50 -3.02 -20.67 4.99
CA LYS A 50 -1.65 -20.63 4.53
C LYS A 50 -1.58 -21.13 3.08
N GLY A 51 -1.10 -20.30 2.19
CA GLY A 51 -0.69 -20.61 0.84
C GLY A 51 0.82 -20.48 0.68
N ASN A 52 1.28 -20.40 -0.54
CA ASN A 52 2.69 -20.20 -0.84
C ASN A 52 2.87 -19.31 -2.08
N VAL A 53 3.96 -18.58 -2.09
CA VAL A 53 4.45 -17.81 -3.23
C VAL A 53 5.58 -18.59 -3.91
N ASN A 54 5.56 -18.64 -5.25
CA ASN A 54 6.64 -19.19 -6.07
C ASN A 54 6.74 -18.39 -7.36
N PHE A 55 7.57 -17.37 -7.36
CA PHE A 55 7.71 -16.48 -8.50
C PHE A 55 9.14 -15.92 -8.60
N LEU A 56 9.72 -15.91 -9.81
CA LEU A 56 11.09 -15.41 -10.11
C LEU A 56 12.15 -15.86 -9.08
N GLY A 57 12.11 -17.15 -8.72
CA GLY A 57 13.10 -17.75 -7.81
C GLY A 57 12.85 -17.47 -6.32
N LYS A 58 11.85 -16.66 -5.95
CA LYS A 58 11.45 -16.49 -4.56
C LYS A 58 10.37 -17.48 -4.20
N LYS A 59 10.58 -18.22 -3.10
CA LYS A 59 9.62 -19.20 -2.55
C LYS A 59 9.46 -18.94 -1.07
N PHE A 60 8.23 -18.72 -0.60
CA PHE A 60 7.92 -18.51 0.81
C PHE A 60 6.44 -18.77 1.10
N ASP A 61 6.14 -19.09 2.36
CA ASP A 61 4.77 -19.25 2.83
C ASP A 61 4.08 -17.89 2.98
N PHE A 62 2.77 -17.86 2.71
CA PHE A 62 2.00 -16.64 2.67
C PHE A 62 0.54 -16.90 3.04
N PHE A 63 0.02 -16.20 4.05
CA PHE A 63 -1.40 -16.26 4.38
C PHE A 63 -2.24 -15.45 3.40
N VAL A 64 -3.38 -16.00 3.04
CA VAL A 64 -4.39 -15.42 2.15
C VAL A 64 -5.78 -15.66 2.71
N TYR A 65 -6.79 -14.99 2.22
CA TYR A 65 -8.18 -15.30 2.55
C TYR A 65 -8.55 -16.74 2.18
N HIS A 66 -9.23 -17.45 3.10
CA HIS A 66 -9.59 -18.86 2.91
C HIS A 66 -10.72 -19.03 1.90
N LYS A 67 -11.90 -18.48 2.19
CA LYS A 67 -13.15 -18.68 1.44
C LYS A 67 -13.53 -17.48 0.58
N ALA A 68 -12.78 -16.39 0.67
CA ALA A 68 -13.14 -15.17 -0.01
C ALA A 68 -13.00 -15.28 -1.53
N LYS A 69 -13.80 -14.50 -2.20
CA LYS A 69 -13.69 -14.24 -3.63
C LYS A 69 -12.64 -13.16 -3.94
N ASP A 70 -11.81 -12.81 -2.96
CA ASP A 70 -10.72 -11.87 -3.09
C ASP A 70 -9.77 -12.25 -4.22
N ALA A 71 -9.55 -11.32 -5.16
CA ALA A 71 -8.81 -11.57 -6.39
C ALA A 71 -7.33 -11.93 -6.11
N VAL A 72 -6.70 -11.19 -5.19
CA VAL A 72 -5.30 -11.41 -4.78
C VAL A 72 -5.13 -12.82 -4.24
N SER A 73 -5.98 -13.21 -3.29
CA SER A 73 -5.96 -14.53 -2.65
C SER A 73 -6.23 -15.68 -3.63
N ILE A 74 -7.18 -15.49 -4.55
CA ILE A 74 -7.48 -16.48 -5.57
C ILE A 74 -6.26 -16.73 -6.46
N LEU A 75 -5.61 -15.68 -6.92
CA LEU A 75 -4.47 -15.80 -7.82
C LEU A 75 -3.22 -16.32 -7.09
N ILE A 76 -2.96 -15.92 -5.86
CA ILE A 76 -1.87 -16.51 -5.07
C ILE A 76 -2.10 -18.01 -4.84
N LYS A 77 -3.33 -18.44 -4.50
CA LYS A 77 -3.65 -19.88 -4.34
C LYS A 77 -3.48 -20.69 -5.62
N ARG A 78 -3.80 -20.11 -6.78
CA ARG A 78 -3.78 -20.81 -8.07
C ARG A 78 -2.47 -20.70 -8.82
N MET A 79 -1.87 -19.52 -8.82
CA MET A 79 -0.72 -19.15 -9.65
C MET A 79 0.55 -18.92 -8.82
N HIS A 80 0.46 -19.01 -7.49
CA HIS A 80 1.53 -18.73 -6.54
C HIS A 80 2.13 -17.33 -6.68
N SER A 81 1.36 -16.38 -7.21
CA SER A 81 1.79 -15.02 -7.50
C SER A 81 0.60 -14.11 -7.81
N TRP A 82 0.81 -12.80 -7.61
CA TRP A 82 -0.10 -11.72 -7.99
C TRP A 82 0.61 -10.75 -8.94
N GLU A 83 -0.09 -10.04 -9.79
CA GLU A 83 0.42 -8.96 -10.66
C GLU A 83 1.81 -9.22 -11.27
N ARG A 84 2.03 -10.40 -11.82
CA ARG A 84 3.35 -10.86 -12.31
C ARG A 84 4.03 -9.88 -13.27
N ALA A 85 3.25 -9.23 -14.14
CA ALA A 85 3.79 -8.29 -15.13
C ALA A 85 4.24 -6.99 -14.45
N HIS A 86 3.42 -6.43 -13.53
CA HIS A 86 3.72 -5.21 -12.79
C HIS A 86 4.90 -5.43 -11.85
N THR A 87 4.89 -6.53 -11.10
CA THR A 87 6.01 -6.90 -10.21
C THR A 87 7.36 -6.95 -10.96
N LYS A 88 7.38 -7.49 -12.19
CA LYS A 88 8.61 -7.49 -13.03
C LYS A 88 9.05 -6.06 -13.40
N LYS A 89 8.10 -5.17 -13.73
CA LYS A 89 8.41 -3.78 -14.08
C LYS A 89 8.96 -3.03 -12.86
N VAL A 90 8.38 -3.25 -11.68
CA VAL A 90 8.86 -2.69 -10.41
C VAL A 90 10.27 -3.18 -10.10
N LEU A 91 10.52 -4.49 -10.15
CA LEU A 91 11.87 -5.04 -9.93
C LEU A 91 12.91 -4.46 -10.87
N LYS A 92 12.56 -4.29 -12.15
CA LYS A 92 13.45 -3.64 -13.15
C LYS A 92 13.77 -2.19 -12.77
N ALA A 93 12.79 -1.44 -12.30
CA ALA A 93 12.96 -0.05 -11.86
C ALA A 93 13.86 0.03 -10.61
N LEU A 94 13.67 -0.86 -9.65
CA LEU A 94 14.47 -0.93 -8.43
C LEU A 94 15.92 -1.39 -8.71
N GLU A 95 16.11 -2.34 -9.61
CA GLU A 95 17.45 -2.75 -10.07
C GLU A 95 18.17 -1.58 -10.77
N TYR A 96 17.46 -0.82 -11.61
CA TYR A 96 18.00 0.39 -12.23
C TYR A 96 18.40 1.43 -11.17
N TYR A 97 17.54 1.66 -10.17
CA TYR A 97 17.83 2.58 -9.06
C TYR A 97 19.09 2.17 -8.29
N SER A 98 19.17 0.90 -7.87
CA SER A 98 20.31 0.34 -7.14
C SER A 98 21.63 0.54 -7.93
N LYS A 99 21.62 0.22 -9.22
CA LYS A 99 22.80 0.40 -10.10
C LYS A 99 23.18 1.86 -10.28
N LYS A 100 22.19 2.75 -10.56
CA LYS A 100 22.44 4.18 -10.77
C LYS A 100 22.97 4.88 -9.53
N LYS A 101 22.48 4.49 -8.34
CA LYS A 101 22.93 5.05 -7.06
C LYS A 101 24.13 4.33 -6.45
N ASN A 102 24.51 3.17 -7.01
CA ASN A 102 25.56 2.28 -6.49
C ASN A 102 25.35 1.92 -5.02
N ILE A 103 24.14 1.46 -4.69
CA ILE A 103 23.74 1.07 -3.33
C ILE A 103 23.10 -0.32 -3.32
N GLU A 104 23.16 -1.01 -2.18
CA GLU A 104 22.55 -2.31 -2.00
C GLU A 104 21.04 -2.20 -1.74
N ASN A 105 20.28 -3.26 -2.06
CA ASN A 105 18.84 -3.32 -1.84
C ASN A 105 18.44 -3.03 -0.39
N LYS A 106 19.26 -3.48 0.59
CA LYS A 106 19.02 -3.26 2.02
C LYS A 106 19.03 -1.78 2.46
N ASP A 107 19.53 -0.89 1.62
CA ASP A 107 19.59 0.55 1.87
C ASP A 107 18.52 1.33 1.09
N ILE A 108 17.68 0.63 0.32
CA ILE A 108 16.61 1.20 -0.48
C ILE A 108 15.27 1.08 0.27
N TYR A 109 14.55 2.19 0.35
CA TYR A 109 13.22 2.28 0.95
C TYR A 109 12.13 2.33 -0.11
N LEU A 110 11.00 1.69 0.19
CA LEU A 110 9.79 1.65 -0.63
C LEU A 110 8.57 1.98 0.23
N LEU A 111 7.57 2.60 -0.37
CA LEU A 111 6.24 2.73 0.22
C LEU A 111 5.26 1.81 -0.50
N ASP A 112 4.53 1.00 0.28
CA ASP A 112 3.43 0.17 -0.19
C ASP A 112 2.14 0.71 0.44
N ILE A 113 1.44 1.58 -0.31
CA ILE A 113 0.26 2.32 0.15
C ILE A 113 -0.99 1.62 -0.39
N GLY A 114 -1.85 1.16 0.53
CA GLY A 114 -2.90 0.19 0.22
C GLY A 114 -2.30 -1.19 0.01
N SER A 115 -1.55 -1.67 1.01
CA SER A 115 -0.78 -2.91 0.88
C SER A 115 -1.63 -4.17 0.84
N ASN A 116 -2.93 -4.07 1.12
CA ASN A 116 -3.87 -5.19 1.12
C ASN A 116 -3.31 -6.35 1.99
N ILE A 117 -3.23 -7.58 1.50
CA ILE A 117 -2.63 -8.70 2.24
C ILE A 117 -1.09 -8.78 2.14
N GLY A 118 -0.43 -7.79 1.49
CA GLY A 118 1.02 -7.61 1.52
C GLY A 118 1.80 -8.22 0.37
N TRP A 119 1.23 -8.34 -0.83
CA TRP A 119 1.98 -8.89 -1.98
C TRP A 119 3.27 -8.12 -2.24
N TYR A 120 3.20 -6.80 -2.49
CA TYR A 120 4.40 -5.99 -2.74
C TYR A 120 5.28 -5.91 -1.51
N THR A 121 4.68 -5.73 -0.33
CA THR A 121 5.39 -5.68 0.95
C THR A 121 6.32 -6.86 1.14
N TYR A 122 5.81 -8.09 1.08
CA TYR A 122 6.63 -9.28 1.35
C TYR A 122 7.44 -9.71 0.15
N TYR A 123 6.87 -9.63 -1.04
CA TYR A 123 7.58 -10.07 -2.24
C TYR A 123 8.83 -9.21 -2.50
N LEU A 124 8.72 -7.88 -2.42
CA LEU A 124 9.86 -6.98 -2.56
C LEU A 124 10.80 -7.06 -1.35
N GLY A 125 10.24 -7.25 -0.13
CA GLY A 125 11.03 -7.50 1.08
C GLY A 125 11.97 -8.70 0.95
N LYS A 126 11.56 -9.78 0.25
CA LYS A 126 12.43 -10.94 -0.05
C LYS A 126 13.60 -10.62 -0.99
N TYR A 127 13.62 -9.46 -1.62
CA TYR A 127 14.79 -8.94 -2.35
C TYR A 127 15.68 -8.06 -1.48
N GLY A 128 15.32 -7.87 -0.20
CA GLY A 128 16.09 -7.12 0.79
C GLY A 128 15.73 -5.64 0.91
N TYR A 129 14.72 -5.16 0.19
CA TYR A 129 14.26 -3.77 0.32
C TYR A 129 13.61 -3.50 1.69
N LYS A 130 13.69 -2.26 2.17
CA LYS A 130 13.02 -1.78 3.38
C LYS A 130 11.68 -1.17 3.00
N ILE A 131 10.60 -1.58 3.67
CA ILE A 131 9.25 -1.21 3.24
C ILE A 131 8.47 -0.59 4.40
N LEU A 132 7.88 0.58 4.16
CA LEU A 132 6.78 1.11 4.96
C LEU A 132 5.47 0.74 4.26
N SER A 133 4.65 -0.05 4.95
CA SER A 133 3.41 -0.64 4.43
C SER A 133 2.23 -0.01 5.14
N PHE A 134 1.31 0.61 4.39
CA PHE A 134 0.12 1.30 4.92
C PHE A 134 -1.13 0.53 4.53
N GLU A 135 -1.93 0.15 5.52
CA GLU A 135 -3.19 -0.56 5.30
C GLU A 135 -4.21 -0.21 6.38
N PRO A 136 -5.36 0.37 6.04
CA PRO A 136 -6.38 0.71 7.03
C PRO A 136 -7.30 -0.44 7.41
N ASN A 137 -7.54 -1.43 6.54
CA ASN A 137 -8.46 -2.52 6.78
C ASN A 137 -7.92 -3.48 7.86
N ARG A 138 -8.67 -3.66 8.94
CA ARG A 138 -8.25 -4.48 10.09
C ARG A 138 -7.99 -5.94 9.73
N LEU A 139 -8.78 -6.52 8.84
CA LEU A 139 -8.60 -7.92 8.45
C LEU A 139 -7.39 -8.09 7.54
N ASN A 140 -7.15 -7.16 6.61
CA ASN A 140 -5.92 -7.13 5.83
C ASN A 140 -4.70 -6.98 6.76
N ASN A 141 -4.77 -6.07 7.75
CA ASN A 141 -3.71 -5.92 8.76
C ASN A 141 -3.45 -7.23 9.51
N TYR A 142 -4.50 -7.95 9.90
CA TYR A 142 -4.32 -9.26 10.53
C TYR A 142 -3.52 -10.21 9.64
N ILE A 143 -3.84 -10.29 8.35
CA ILE A 143 -3.11 -11.11 7.38
C ILE A 143 -1.68 -10.61 7.19
N LEU A 144 -1.47 -9.28 7.13
CA LEU A 144 -0.13 -8.69 7.08
C LEU A 144 0.72 -9.12 8.28
N TYR A 145 0.20 -9.01 9.50
CA TYR A 145 0.93 -9.44 10.70
C TYR A 145 1.20 -10.94 10.70
N LYS A 146 0.25 -11.78 10.27
CA LYS A 146 0.48 -13.24 10.11
C LYS A 146 1.57 -13.51 9.09
N ASN A 147 1.60 -12.77 7.98
CA ASN A 147 2.65 -12.87 6.96
C ASN A 147 4.00 -12.41 7.49
N TYR A 148 4.05 -11.37 8.34
CA TYR A 148 5.27 -10.97 9.02
C TYR A 148 5.82 -12.09 9.92
N CYS A 149 4.96 -12.77 10.67
CA CYS A 149 5.40 -13.88 11.54
C CYS A 149 6.01 -15.05 10.76
N LEU A 150 5.57 -15.30 9.53
CA LEU A 150 6.17 -16.31 8.64
C LEU A 150 7.47 -15.83 7.97
N ASN A 151 7.66 -14.52 7.82
CA ASN A 151 8.68 -13.93 6.97
C ASN A 151 9.51 -12.89 7.72
N LYS A 152 10.04 -13.23 8.91
CA LYS A 152 10.84 -12.33 9.77
C LYS A 152 12.18 -11.89 9.18
N ASP A 153 12.58 -12.47 8.06
CA ASP A 153 13.76 -12.10 7.28
C ASP A 153 13.55 -10.85 6.42
N VAL A 154 12.31 -10.32 6.32
CA VAL A 154 12.03 -9.08 5.61
C VAL A 154 12.09 -7.86 6.52
N SER A 155 12.56 -6.73 5.99
CA SER A 155 12.58 -5.45 6.70
C SER A 155 11.33 -4.65 6.35
N VAL A 156 10.29 -4.78 7.16
CA VAL A 156 9.01 -4.09 6.97
C VAL A 156 8.54 -3.41 8.25
N THR A 157 7.92 -2.25 8.10
CA THR A 157 7.16 -1.56 9.14
C THR A 157 5.70 -1.51 8.70
N LEU A 158 4.82 -2.22 9.43
CA LEU A 158 3.39 -2.29 9.17
C LEU A 158 2.66 -1.15 9.90
N ILE A 159 2.05 -0.25 9.16
CA ILE A 159 1.36 0.94 9.66
C ILE A 159 -0.14 0.77 9.43
N ASN A 160 -0.89 0.54 10.51
CA ASN A 160 -2.32 0.25 10.49
C ASN A 160 -3.17 1.51 10.29
N LYS A 161 -2.80 2.34 9.33
CA LYS A 161 -3.46 3.61 9.03
C LYS A 161 -3.71 3.75 7.54
N GLY A 162 -4.82 4.43 7.21
CA GLY A 162 -4.98 4.98 5.88
C GLY A 162 -4.27 6.33 5.75
N LEU A 163 -4.11 6.79 4.51
CA LEU A 163 -3.53 8.09 4.21
C LEU A 163 -4.58 9.02 3.61
N ASP A 164 -4.62 10.27 4.10
CA ASP A 164 -5.54 11.33 3.63
C ASP A 164 -4.83 12.71 3.70
N ILE A 165 -5.57 13.77 3.37
CA ILE A 165 -5.10 15.16 3.47
C ILE A 165 -4.97 15.65 4.91
N GLU A 166 -5.67 15.01 5.84
CA GLU A 166 -5.71 15.35 7.27
C GLU A 166 -5.85 14.11 8.15
N ASP A 167 -5.53 14.27 9.43
CA ASP A 167 -5.76 13.22 10.42
C ASP A 167 -7.26 13.12 10.70
N ASN A 168 -7.79 11.89 10.63
CA ASN A 168 -9.21 11.65 10.81
C ASN A 168 -9.48 10.24 11.34
N ILE A 169 -10.70 10.01 11.83
CA ILE A 169 -11.20 8.67 12.18
C ILE A 169 -12.39 8.36 11.28
N CYS A 170 -12.27 7.34 10.47
CA CYS A 170 -13.21 6.98 9.43
C CYS A 170 -13.66 5.52 9.55
N SER A 171 -14.34 5.03 8.54
CA SER A 171 -14.71 3.62 8.40
C SER A 171 -14.16 3.07 7.08
N VAL A 172 -13.81 1.78 7.07
CA VAL A 172 -13.55 1.03 5.84
C VAL A 172 -14.73 0.12 5.56
N LYS A 173 -15.24 0.15 4.35
CA LYS A 173 -16.32 -0.74 3.86
C LYS A 173 -15.74 -1.71 2.86
N THR A 174 -15.96 -3.01 3.08
CA THR A 174 -15.56 -4.08 2.18
C THR A 174 -16.77 -4.88 1.75
N VAL A 175 -16.78 -5.38 0.53
CA VAL A 175 -17.85 -6.27 0.05
C VAL A 175 -17.46 -7.74 0.22
N PHE A 176 -18.42 -8.62 0.56
CA PHE A 176 -18.12 -10.06 0.71
C PHE A 176 -17.60 -10.73 -0.56
N SER A 177 -17.86 -10.14 -1.72
CA SER A 177 -17.34 -10.63 -3.00
C SER A 177 -15.86 -10.27 -3.24
N ASN A 178 -15.31 -9.27 -2.54
CA ASN A 178 -13.91 -8.86 -2.59
C ASN A 178 -13.50 -8.23 -1.25
N GLN A 179 -13.18 -9.05 -0.25
CA GLN A 179 -12.92 -8.59 1.11
C GLN A 179 -11.58 -7.85 1.27
N GLY A 180 -10.65 -8.06 0.34
CA GLY A 180 -9.36 -7.37 0.34
C GLY A 180 -9.48 -5.91 -0.06
N ASP A 181 -10.42 -5.55 -0.93
CA ASP A 181 -10.64 -4.18 -1.38
C ASP A 181 -11.53 -3.44 -0.38
N GLY A 182 -11.04 -2.36 0.16
CA GLY A 182 -11.73 -1.59 1.17
C GLY A 182 -11.77 -0.10 0.82
N MET A 183 -12.98 0.45 0.66
CA MET A 183 -13.16 1.90 0.45
C MET A 183 -13.29 2.63 1.77
N ILE A 184 -12.60 3.77 1.90
CA ILE A 184 -12.66 4.65 3.08
C ILE A 184 -13.85 5.60 3.00
N TYR A 185 -14.57 5.71 4.12
CA TYR A 185 -15.71 6.62 4.28
C TYR A 185 -15.57 7.40 5.59
N CYS A 186 -15.45 8.73 5.50
CA CYS A 186 -15.23 9.62 6.64
C CYS A 186 -16.48 10.45 7.04
N GLU A 187 -17.60 10.27 6.40
CA GLU A 187 -18.82 11.02 6.71
C GLU A 187 -19.75 10.20 7.60
N ASN A 188 -20.30 10.83 8.66
CA ASN A 188 -21.37 10.30 9.52
C ASN A 188 -22.73 10.18 8.78
N ARG A 189 -22.73 9.85 7.51
CA ARG A 189 -23.95 9.58 6.75
C ARG A 189 -24.32 8.12 6.93
N GLU A 190 -25.04 7.82 7.99
CA GLU A 190 -25.91 6.63 8.07
C GLU A 190 -26.98 6.69 6.95
N LYS A 191 -26.57 6.55 5.72
CA LYS A 191 -27.53 6.18 4.67
C LYS A 191 -27.75 4.69 4.80
N ASN A 192 -29.00 4.30 5.05
CA ASN A 192 -29.57 2.95 5.12
C ASN A 192 -28.60 1.85 4.66
N LEU A 193 -27.88 1.27 5.64
CA LEU A 193 -26.92 0.17 5.43
C LEU A 193 -27.63 -1.19 5.36
N SER A 194 -28.98 -1.23 5.41
CA SER A 194 -29.78 -2.46 5.38
C SER A 194 -29.49 -3.37 4.19
N ASP A 195 -29.05 -2.80 3.06
CA ASP A 195 -28.82 -3.55 1.82
C ASP A 195 -27.32 -3.69 1.47
N PHE A 196 -26.41 -3.26 2.38
CA PHE A 196 -24.98 -3.38 2.14
C PHE A 196 -24.51 -4.82 2.37
N ASN A 197 -24.11 -5.49 1.29
CA ASN A 197 -23.61 -6.86 1.32
C ASN A 197 -22.09 -6.90 1.56
N GLY A 198 -21.69 -6.62 2.81
CA GLY A 198 -20.28 -6.51 3.17
C GLY A 198 -20.05 -6.27 4.66
N GLU A 199 -18.84 -5.90 5.00
CA GLU A 199 -18.42 -5.55 6.37
C GLU A 199 -18.04 -4.08 6.47
N ILE A 200 -18.22 -3.53 7.66
CA ILE A 200 -17.82 -2.15 7.99
C ILE A 200 -16.91 -2.19 9.20
N PHE A 201 -15.69 -1.72 9.02
CA PHE A 201 -14.71 -1.54 10.09
C PHE A 201 -14.69 -0.07 10.51
N ASN A 202 -15.22 0.24 11.68
CA ASN A 202 -15.25 1.60 12.23
C ASN A 202 -13.99 1.92 13.03
N GLY A 203 -13.72 3.22 13.26
CA GLY A 203 -12.59 3.67 14.06
C GLY A 203 -11.25 3.41 13.37
N ILE A 204 -11.23 3.57 12.06
CA ILE A 204 -10.02 3.48 11.24
C ILE A 204 -9.33 4.84 11.25
N GLU A 205 -8.08 4.84 11.65
CA GLU A 205 -7.28 6.07 11.65
C GLU A 205 -6.71 6.39 10.29
N LEU A 206 -6.82 7.65 9.93
CA LEU A 206 -6.17 8.25 8.76
C LEU A 206 -5.12 9.25 9.22
N THR A 207 -4.05 9.38 8.45
CA THR A 207 -2.97 10.34 8.71
C THR A 207 -2.42 10.91 7.41
N LYS A 208 -1.60 11.96 7.52
CA LYS A 208 -0.95 12.57 6.35
C LYS A 208 0.37 11.87 6.03
N LEU A 209 0.60 11.63 4.75
CA LEU A 209 1.88 11.07 4.30
C LEU A 209 3.06 12.05 4.56
N SER A 210 2.80 13.36 4.66
CA SER A 210 3.81 14.38 5.02
C SER A 210 4.49 14.14 6.37
N ARG A 211 3.83 13.46 7.32
CA ARG A 211 4.42 13.09 8.62
C ARG A 211 5.64 12.18 8.48
N TYR A 212 5.73 11.45 7.38
CA TYR A 212 6.83 10.54 7.07
C TYR A 212 7.93 11.19 6.26
N TYR A 213 7.70 12.43 5.78
CA TYR A 213 8.64 13.12 4.90
C TYR A 213 10.00 13.31 5.54
N LYS A 214 10.06 13.81 6.77
CA LYS A 214 11.32 14.05 7.49
C LYS A 214 12.11 12.75 7.68
N TYR A 215 11.44 11.66 8.04
CA TYR A 215 12.07 10.35 8.17
C TYR A 215 12.58 9.81 6.84
N LEU A 216 11.86 10.04 5.76
CA LEU A 216 12.18 9.49 4.43
C LEU A 216 13.16 10.37 3.65
N SER A 217 13.24 11.66 3.95
CA SER A 217 14.02 12.63 3.16
C SER A 217 15.53 12.40 3.16
N ASP A 218 16.05 11.73 4.18
CA ASP A 218 17.46 11.32 4.29
C ASP A 218 17.69 9.84 3.92
N LYS A 219 16.66 9.12 3.48
CA LYS A 219 16.72 7.72 3.05
C LYS A 219 16.76 7.63 1.51
N ASN A 220 17.14 6.47 1.03
CA ASN A 220 17.08 6.15 -0.41
C ASN A 220 15.67 5.67 -0.79
N LEU A 221 14.67 6.53 -0.75
CA LEU A 221 13.32 6.20 -1.17
C LEU A 221 13.25 6.13 -2.70
N ALA A 222 13.08 4.93 -3.23
CA ALA A 222 13.12 4.67 -4.66
C ALA A 222 11.75 4.55 -5.32
N PHE A 223 10.74 4.08 -4.56
CA PHE A 223 9.49 3.64 -5.17
C PHE A 223 8.30 3.82 -4.23
N ILE A 224 7.18 4.22 -4.82
CA ILE A 224 5.84 4.21 -4.20
C ILE A 224 4.92 3.33 -5.05
N LYS A 225 4.32 2.29 -4.45
CA LYS A 225 3.10 1.67 -4.94
C LYS A 225 1.94 2.33 -4.24
N MET A 226 0.92 2.71 -4.97
CA MET A 226 -0.29 3.32 -4.43
C MET A 226 -1.52 2.74 -5.12
N ASP A 227 -2.42 2.18 -4.30
CA ASP A 227 -3.66 1.55 -4.74
C ASP A 227 -4.59 1.56 -3.53
N VAL A 228 -5.41 2.60 -3.48
CA VAL A 228 -6.21 2.98 -2.31
C VAL A 228 -7.67 3.25 -2.68
N GLU A 229 -8.13 2.60 -3.75
CA GLU A 229 -9.53 2.54 -4.15
C GLU A 229 -10.16 3.95 -4.31
N GLY A 230 -9.42 4.83 -5.03
CA GLY A 230 -9.85 6.18 -5.38
C GLY A 230 -9.37 7.29 -4.44
N SER A 231 -8.68 6.97 -3.35
CA SER A 231 -8.10 7.98 -2.43
C SER A 231 -6.72 8.49 -2.86
N GLU A 232 -6.20 8.10 -4.04
CA GLU A 232 -4.85 8.42 -4.52
C GLU A 232 -4.56 9.92 -4.51
N GLY A 233 -5.52 10.74 -4.94
CA GLY A 233 -5.35 12.19 -4.96
C GLY A 233 -5.20 12.79 -3.58
N LYS A 234 -5.91 12.28 -2.58
CA LYS A 234 -5.79 12.71 -1.20
C LYS A 234 -4.45 12.30 -0.58
N VAL A 235 -3.98 11.07 -0.87
CA VAL A 235 -2.67 10.60 -0.44
C VAL A 235 -1.58 11.51 -0.97
N ILE A 236 -1.62 11.84 -2.27
CA ILE A 236 -0.62 12.72 -2.91
C ILE A 236 -0.70 14.14 -2.34
N GLU A 237 -1.88 14.70 -2.12
CA GLU A 237 -2.02 16.02 -1.52
C GLU A 237 -1.52 16.05 -0.07
N GLY A 238 -1.83 15.01 0.70
CA GLY A 238 -1.36 14.85 2.09
C GLY A 238 0.14 14.61 2.22
N GLY A 239 0.85 14.29 1.13
CA GLY A 239 2.29 13.99 1.11
C GLY A 239 3.04 14.58 -0.08
N LYS A 240 2.56 15.72 -0.58
CA LYS A 240 3.12 16.37 -1.80
C LYS A 240 4.62 16.64 -1.76
N GLU A 241 5.21 16.77 -0.57
CA GLU A 241 6.66 16.98 -0.41
C GLU A 241 7.49 15.84 -1.00
N LEU A 242 6.99 14.61 -0.98
CA LEU A 242 7.66 13.47 -1.62
C LEU A 242 7.73 13.60 -3.14
N ILE A 243 6.80 14.34 -3.72
CA ILE A 243 6.76 14.61 -5.16
C ILE A 243 7.49 15.91 -5.50
N THR A 244 7.19 17.01 -4.76
CA THR A 244 7.64 18.36 -5.11
C THR A 244 9.03 18.71 -4.58
N LYS A 245 9.53 18.02 -3.57
CA LYS A 245 10.82 18.29 -2.92
C LYS A 245 11.78 17.10 -3.00
N TYR A 246 11.30 15.87 -2.65
CA TYR A 246 12.14 14.69 -2.69
C TYR A 246 12.29 14.14 -4.12
N HIS A 247 11.24 14.24 -4.93
CA HIS A 247 11.17 13.69 -6.29
C HIS A 247 11.41 12.17 -6.31
N VAL A 248 10.49 11.42 -5.66
CA VAL A 248 10.56 9.95 -5.67
C VAL A 248 10.68 9.43 -7.10
N PRO A 249 11.70 8.64 -7.43
CA PRO A 249 12.00 8.30 -8.84
C PRO A 249 10.91 7.54 -9.56
N PHE A 250 10.24 6.59 -8.87
CA PHE A 250 9.26 5.70 -9.48
C PHE A 250 7.99 5.63 -8.65
N ILE A 251 6.84 5.80 -9.28
CA ILE A 251 5.53 5.67 -8.66
C ILE A 251 4.66 4.78 -9.56
N MET A 252 4.09 3.73 -8.99
CA MET A 252 3.05 2.94 -9.63
C MET A 252 1.74 3.18 -8.90
N THR A 253 0.71 3.59 -9.63
CA THR A 253 -0.59 3.86 -9.02
C THR A 253 -1.72 3.28 -9.85
N GLU A 254 -2.74 2.77 -9.16
CA GLU A 254 -4.02 2.53 -9.81
C GLU A 254 -4.62 3.87 -10.25
N PHE A 255 -5.40 3.83 -11.32
CA PHE A 255 -6.11 4.97 -11.86
C PHE A 255 -7.50 4.54 -12.31
N GLU A 256 -8.50 4.87 -11.51
CA GLU A 256 -9.90 4.75 -11.90
C GLU A 256 -10.64 6.08 -11.66
N GLU A 257 -10.94 6.77 -12.76
CA GLU A 257 -11.60 8.09 -12.73
C GLU A 257 -12.88 8.11 -11.89
N LYS A 258 -13.67 7.02 -11.95
CA LYS A 258 -14.91 6.93 -11.17
C LYS A 258 -14.67 6.91 -9.68
N LEU A 259 -13.66 6.15 -9.23
CA LEU A 259 -13.29 6.05 -7.82
C LEU A 259 -12.69 7.37 -7.33
N LEU A 260 -11.80 7.99 -8.12
CA LEU A 260 -11.27 9.32 -7.81
C LEU A 260 -12.38 10.34 -7.61
N ASN A 261 -13.41 10.35 -8.47
CA ASN A 261 -14.54 11.25 -8.35
C ASN A 261 -15.38 11.00 -7.08
N VAL A 262 -15.53 9.75 -6.64
CA VAL A 262 -16.18 9.41 -5.36
C VAL A 262 -15.50 10.12 -4.20
N HIS A 263 -14.17 10.19 -4.24
CA HIS A 263 -13.34 10.86 -3.24
C HIS A 263 -13.08 12.35 -3.53
N ARG A 264 -13.84 12.93 -4.47
CA ARG A 264 -13.77 14.36 -4.87
C ARG A 264 -12.43 14.77 -5.46
N THR A 265 -11.69 13.83 -6.03
CA THR A 265 -10.45 14.10 -6.75
C THR A 265 -10.75 14.26 -8.24
N GLU A 266 -10.39 15.41 -8.81
CA GLU A 266 -10.44 15.62 -10.26
C GLU A 266 -9.29 14.88 -10.95
N ALA A 267 -9.60 13.87 -11.74
CA ALA A 267 -8.61 13.02 -12.40
C ALA A 267 -7.58 13.80 -13.23
N LEU A 268 -8.01 14.82 -13.97
CA LEU A 268 -7.09 15.67 -14.73
C LEU A 268 -6.12 16.44 -13.85
N LYS A 269 -6.57 17.02 -12.73
CA LYS A 269 -5.71 17.74 -11.78
C LYS A 269 -4.72 16.81 -11.11
N PHE A 270 -5.17 15.61 -10.73
CA PHE A 270 -4.31 14.58 -10.18
C PHE A 270 -3.15 14.23 -11.12
N LEU A 271 -3.44 13.98 -12.39
CA LEU A 271 -2.42 13.65 -13.38
C LEU A 271 -1.54 14.86 -13.71
N GLN A 272 -2.15 16.06 -13.84
CA GLN A 272 -1.42 17.29 -14.16
C GLN A 272 -0.41 17.65 -13.06
N PHE A 273 -0.73 17.37 -11.79
CA PHE A 273 0.17 17.59 -10.69
C PHE A 273 1.54 16.90 -10.89
N PHE A 274 1.56 15.68 -11.40
CA PHE A 274 2.81 14.98 -11.68
C PHE A 274 3.58 15.64 -12.83
N ILE A 275 2.88 16.01 -13.91
CA ILE A 275 3.51 16.67 -15.06
C ILE A 275 4.15 18.00 -14.65
N ASP A 276 3.44 18.82 -13.87
CA ASP A 276 3.90 20.13 -13.40
C ASP A 276 5.13 20.01 -12.48
N ASN A 277 5.36 18.85 -11.89
CA ASN A 277 6.53 18.57 -11.02
C ASN A 277 7.61 17.73 -11.70
N GLY A 278 7.64 17.68 -13.04
CA GLY A 278 8.74 17.07 -13.80
C GLY A 278 8.66 15.55 -13.97
N TYR A 279 7.47 14.97 -13.75
CA TYR A 279 7.24 13.54 -13.98
C TYR A 279 6.69 13.27 -15.38
N LYS A 280 6.96 12.09 -15.88
CA LYS A 280 6.35 11.51 -17.09
C LYS A 280 5.45 10.34 -16.69
N ILE A 281 4.35 10.20 -17.40
CA ILE A 281 3.35 9.15 -17.14
C ILE A 281 3.32 8.19 -18.32
N SER A 282 3.47 6.91 -18.05
CA SER A 282 3.36 5.82 -19.02
C SER A 282 2.31 4.81 -18.55
N VAL A 283 1.63 4.18 -19.48
CA VAL A 283 0.68 3.07 -19.25
C VAL A 283 1.31 1.70 -19.59
N ILE A 284 2.61 1.69 -19.93
CA ILE A 284 3.33 0.49 -20.33
C ILE A 284 4.29 0.03 -19.23
N ASP A 285 5.27 0.85 -18.90
CA ASP A 285 6.28 0.65 -17.85
C ASP A 285 7.04 1.96 -17.58
N PHE A 286 7.97 1.95 -16.59
CA PHE A 286 8.76 3.11 -16.19
C PHE A 286 9.79 3.57 -17.22
N PHE A 287 10.18 2.74 -18.19
CA PHE A 287 11.23 3.01 -19.16
C PHE A 287 10.69 3.22 -20.58
N SER A 288 9.38 3.12 -20.73
CA SER A 288 8.74 3.38 -22.01
C SER A 288 8.80 4.87 -22.33
N LYS A 289 9.35 5.21 -23.49
CA LYS A 289 9.31 6.59 -24.01
C LYS A 289 7.95 6.99 -24.60
N LYS A 290 6.93 6.11 -24.51
CA LYS A 290 5.55 6.38 -24.96
C LYS A 290 4.75 6.99 -23.83
N TYR A 291 5.13 8.20 -23.46
CA TYR A 291 4.41 8.95 -22.43
C TYR A 291 3.04 9.39 -22.88
N LYS A 292 2.15 9.58 -21.93
CA LYS A 292 0.76 10.00 -22.13
C LYS A 292 0.49 11.32 -21.45
N SER A 293 -0.26 12.19 -22.11
CA SER A 293 -0.80 13.39 -21.49
C SER A 293 -1.98 13.05 -20.56
N PRO A 294 -2.29 13.90 -19.57
CA PRO A 294 -3.48 13.73 -18.72
C PRO A 294 -4.77 13.54 -19.51
N LEU A 295 -4.97 14.30 -20.59
CA LEU A 295 -6.17 14.19 -21.45
C LEU A 295 -6.24 12.84 -22.17
N GLU A 296 -5.12 12.31 -22.68
CA GLU A 296 -5.09 10.98 -23.30
C GLU A 296 -5.46 9.88 -22.30
N ILE A 297 -5.01 10.01 -21.04
CA ILE A 297 -5.27 9.00 -20.00
C ILE A 297 -6.75 9.03 -19.63
N VAL A 298 -7.31 10.19 -19.29
CA VAL A 298 -8.71 10.34 -18.90
C VAL A 298 -9.67 9.96 -20.04
N SER A 299 -9.30 10.24 -21.29
CA SER A 299 -10.12 9.88 -22.45
C SER A 299 -10.16 8.38 -22.74
N ASN A 300 -9.24 7.60 -22.18
CA ASN A 300 -9.13 6.17 -22.44
C ASN A 300 -9.40 5.33 -21.20
N LYS A 301 -10.64 4.93 -21.01
CA LYS A 301 -11.12 4.12 -19.86
C LYS A 301 -10.47 2.72 -19.70
N ARG A 302 -9.47 2.39 -20.52
CA ARG A 302 -8.73 1.10 -20.43
C ARG A 302 -7.43 1.23 -19.63
N TYR A 303 -7.04 2.43 -19.24
CA TYR A 303 -5.81 2.65 -18.49
C TYR A 303 -6.13 2.63 -17.00
N ASN A 304 -5.82 1.51 -16.35
CA ASN A 304 -6.07 1.33 -14.92
C ASN A 304 -4.79 1.44 -14.08
N ASP A 305 -3.60 1.20 -14.70
CA ASP A 305 -2.33 1.28 -14.00
C ASP A 305 -1.41 2.28 -14.66
N LEU A 306 -0.86 3.16 -13.87
CA LEU A 306 0.07 4.20 -14.32
C LEU A 306 1.47 3.97 -13.74
N PHE A 307 2.47 4.11 -14.62
CA PHE A 307 3.89 4.07 -14.29
C PHE A 307 4.44 5.49 -14.43
N ILE A 308 4.66 6.14 -13.31
CA ILE A 308 5.04 7.55 -13.21
C ILE A 308 6.52 7.60 -12.84
N VAL A 309 7.31 8.36 -13.57
CA VAL A 309 8.75 8.44 -13.41
C VAL A 309 9.22 9.88 -13.39
N TYR A 310 10.09 10.21 -12.44
CA TYR A 310 10.75 11.51 -12.41
C TYR A 310 11.76 11.57 -13.55
N GLU A 311 11.54 12.49 -14.51
CA GLU A 311 12.28 12.50 -15.80
C GLU A 311 13.78 12.64 -15.59
N GLN A 312 14.21 13.57 -14.75
CA GLN A 312 15.65 13.81 -14.47
C GLN A 312 16.34 12.61 -13.83
N PHE A 313 15.58 11.67 -13.22
CA PHE A 313 16.19 10.45 -12.69
C PHE A 313 16.57 9.46 -13.80
N LEU A 314 15.96 9.52 -14.99
CA LEU A 314 16.32 8.66 -16.13
C LEU A 314 17.48 9.19 -16.96
N GLU A 315 17.79 10.48 -16.88
CA GLU A 315 18.96 11.13 -17.50
C GLU A 315 20.25 10.75 -16.76
#